data_f33731281475e1fe9c73cf93344a451c
#
_entry.id   f33731281475e1fe9c73cf93344a451c
#
_cell.length_a   1.000
_cell.length_b   1.000
_cell.length_c   1.000
_cell.angle_alpha   90.00
_cell.angle_beta   90.00
_cell.angle_gamma   90.00
#
_symmetry.space_group_name_H-M   'P 1'
#
loop_
_entity.id
_entity.type
_entity.pdbx_description
1 polymer ?
#
loop_
_entity_poly.entity_id
_entity_poly.type
_entity_poly.pdbx_seq_one_letter_code
_entity_poly.pdbx_strand_id
1 'polypeptide(L)'
;MCIRDRAYYSHVTGIGGQLFRAFALALGLEEDHFEAHLRHPPSQLRLIHYPFDASAEDRPGIGAHTDYECFTLLFASAPGLQIIDKHGAWIDVPLVEGTMIMNIGDMMEILSNGRYVATRHRVKKVREERYSFALFHACDYDYVVAPVAAGETARYAPLKGGEHLFNQTAQTFAYLKRRIASGELVLNDALPLNSFGPNAARSS
;
A
#
# COMPACT_ATOMS: atom_id res chain seq x y z
N MET A 1 -21.49 5.92 2.49
CA MET A 1 -20.70 6.53 1.40
C MET A 1 -21.62 7.41 0.58
N CYS A 2 -21.34 8.70 0.43
CA CYS A 2 -22.19 9.62 -0.32
C CYS A 2 -21.97 9.45 -1.85
N ILE A 3 -22.80 10.15 -2.67
CA ILE A 3 -22.71 10.05 -4.13
C ILE A 3 -21.32 10.49 -4.65
N ARG A 4 -20.74 11.55 -4.07
CA ARG A 4 -19.41 12.06 -4.45
C ARG A 4 -18.30 11.08 -4.13
N ASP A 5 -18.34 10.44 -2.94
CA ASP A 5 -17.34 9.45 -2.55
C ASP A 5 -17.38 8.24 -3.48
N ARG A 6 -18.59 7.83 -3.88
CA ARG A 6 -18.79 6.72 -4.82
C ARG A 6 -18.26 7.06 -6.20
N ALA A 7 -18.51 8.27 -6.70
CA ALA A 7 -17.98 8.71 -7.97
C ALA A 7 -16.44 8.77 -7.96
N TYR A 8 -15.84 9.31 -6.92
CA TYR A 8 -14.39 9.33 -6.73
C TYR A 8 -13.83 7.90 -6.70
N TYR A 9 -14.40 7.04 -5.86
CA TYR A 9 -13.99 5.63 -5.76
C TYR A 9 -14.02 4.93 -7.12
N SER A 10 -15.11 5.09 -7.88
CA SER A 10 -15.24 4.45 -9.20
C SER A 10 -14.20 4.95 -10.21
N HIS A 11 -13.95 6.27 -10.23
CA HIS A 11 -12.95 6.85 -11.13
C HIS A 11 -11.52 6.37 -10.79
N VAL A 12 -11.14 6.41 -9.53
CA VAL A 12 -9.79 6.01 -9.11
C VAL A 12 -9.60 4.49 -9.24
N THR A 13 -10.66 3.69 -9.02
CA THR A 13 -10.63 2.26 -9.31
C THR A 13 -10.43 1.98 -10.80
N GLY A 14 -11.07 2.77 -11.68
CA GLY A 14 -10.86 2.67 -13.13
C GLY A 14 -9.42 2.97 -13.54
N ILE A 15 -8.80 4.00 -12.96
CA ILE A 15 -7.37 4.30 -13.16
C ILE A 15 -6.51 3.13 -12.64
N GLY A 16 -6.85 2.57 -11.49
CA GLY A 16 -6.17 1.41 -10.91
C GLY A 16 -6.21 0.19 -11.84
N GLY A 17 -7.34 -0.07 -12.49
CA GLY A 17 -7.46 -1.14 -13.50
C GLY A 17 -6.50 -0.93 -14.68
N GLN A 18 -6.36 0.30 -15.18
CA GLN A 18 -5.39 0.61 -16.24
C GLN A 18 -3.94 0.42 -15.77
N LEU A 19 -3.64 0.75 -14.52
CA LEU A 19 -2.31 0.52 -13.94
C LEU A 19 -2.01 -0.97 -13.77
N PHE A 20 -2.98 -1.81 -13.40
CA PHE A 20 -2.80 -3.26 -13.39
C PHE A 20 -2.44 -3.81 -14.78
N ARG A 21 -3.08 -3.33 -15.84
CA ARG A 21 -2.73 -3.66 -17.24
C ARG A 21 -1.30 -3.23 -17.58
N ALA A 22 -0.94 -2.00 -17.20
CA ALA A 22 0.43 -1.49 -17.42
C ALA A 22 1.47 -2.32 -16.66
N PHE A 23 1.19 -2.73 -15.41
CA PHE A 23 2.05 -3.63 -14.65
C PHE A 23 2.15 -5.01 -15.30
N ALA A 24 1.04 -5.58 -15.80
CA ALA A 24 1.09 -6.84 -16.52
C ALA A 24 2.07 -6.78 -17.70
N LEU A 25 1.92 -5.79 -18.58
CA LEU A 25 2.83 -5.57 -19.70
C LEU A 25 4.29 -5.35 -19.26
N ALA A 26 4.51 -4.54 -18.24
CA ALA A 26 5.85 -4.26 -17.72
C ALA A 26 6.53 -5.50 -17.07
N LEU A 27 5.74 -6.47 -16.63
CA LEU A 27 6.20 -7.76 -16.12
C LEU A 27 6.31 -8.84 -17.21
N GLY A 28 5.99 -8.51 -18.47
CA GLY A 28 6.05 -9.44 -19.59
C GLY A 28 4.87 -10.42 -19.65
N LEU A 29 3.73 -10.04 -19.07
CA LEU A 29 2.50 -10.82 -19.04
C LEU A 29 1.50 -10.29 -20.09
N GLU A 30 0.44 -11.04 -20.37
CA GLU A 30 -0.70 -10.54 -21.14
C GLU A 30 -1.34 -9.34 -20.42
N GLU A 31 -1.82 -8.36 -21.18
CA GLU A 31 -2.36 -7.10 -20.67
C GLU A 31 -3.49 -7.30 -19.66
N ASP A 32 -4.32 -8.30 -19.86
CA ASP A 32 -5.50 -8.64 -19.03
C ASP A 32 -5.22 -9.62 -17.89
N HIS A 33 -3.94 -9.98 -17.68
CA HIS A 33 -3.52 -11.01 -16.71
C HIS A 33 -4.19 -10.88 -15.33
N PHE A 34 -4.33 -9.66 -14.83
CA PHE A 34 -4.91 -9.42 -13.51
C PHE A 34 -6.44 -9.30 -13.51
N GLU A 35 -7.11 -9.12 -14.66
CA GLU A 35 -8.56 -8.82 -14.70
C GLU A 35 -9.43 -9.87 -14.04
N ALA A 36 -9.08 -11.15 -14.20
CA ALA A 36 -9.81 -12.25 -13.57
C ALA A 36 -9.74 -12.21 -12.03
N HIS A 37 -8.79 -11.48 -11.47
CA HIS A 37 -8.49 -11.38 -10.05
C HIS A 37 -8.82 -10.00 -9.45
N LEU A 38 -9.64 -9.21 -10.13
CA LEU A 38 -10.07 -7.87 -9.71
C LEU A 38 -11.61 -7.77 -9.61
N ARG A 39 -12.30 -8.90 -9.36
CA ARG A 39 -13.78 -8.94 -9.33
C ARG A 39 -14.36 -8.42 -8.03
N HIS A 40 -13.75 -8.78 -6.91
CA HIS A 40 -14.18 -8.44 -5.55
C HIS A 40 -12.96 -8.14 -4.65
N PRO A 41 -12.07 -7.23 -5.07
CA PRO A 41 -10.87 -6.95 -4.30
C PRO A 41 -11.23 -6.24 -2.98
N PRO A 42 -10.53 -6.52 -1.88
CA PRO A 42 -10.66 -5.81 -0.62
C PRO A 42 -10.01 -4.41 -0.66
N SER A 43 -10.05 -3.75 -1.82
CA SER A 43 -9.52 -2.40 -2.02
C SER A 43 -10.23 -1.39 -1.12
N GLN A 44 -9.47 -0.51 -0.47
CA GLN A 44 -9.99 0.40 0.54
C GLN A 44 -9.72 1.86 0.17
N LEU A 45 -10.76 2.70 0.17
CA LEU A 45 -10.61 4.16 0.15
C LEU A 45 -10.53 4.68 1.58
N ARG A 46 -9.45 5.40 1.90
CA ARG A 46 -9.26 6.07 3.18
C ARG A 46 -9.24 7.57 2.99
N LEU A 47 -10.13 8.27 3.69
CA LEU A 47 -10.21 9.72 3.72
C LEU A 47 -9.62 10.19 5.05
N ILE A 48 -8.54 10.96 5.01
CA ILE A 48 -7.81 11.39 6.21
C ILE A 48 -7.74 12.92 6.23
N HIS A 49 -8.15 13.49 7.35
CA HIS A 49 -7.99 14.89 7.66
C HIS A 49 -6.87 15.06 8.69
N TYR A 50 -5.90 15.89 8.35
CA TYR A 50 -4.83 16.35 9.22
C TYR A 50 -5.14 17.82 9.57
N PRO A 51 -5.69 18.10 10.77
CA PRO A 51 -6.03 19.46 11.15
C PRO A 51 -4.78 20.32 11.30
N PHE A 52 -4.93 21.61 11.08
CA PHE A 52 -3.88 22.59 11.35
C PHE A 52 -3.39 22.48 12.79
N ASP A 53 -2.08 22.42 13.00
CA ASP A 53 -1.45 22.42 14.31
C ASP A 53 -0.23 23.36 14.31
N ALA A 54 -0.41 24.55 14.87
CA ALA A 54 0.66 25.56 14.95
C ALA A 54 1.88 25.08 15.78
N SER A 55 1.66 24.10 16.68
CA SER A 55 2.70 23.50 17.52
C SER A 55 3.36 22.28 16.87
N ALA A 56 3.00 21.94 15.62
CA ALA A 56 3.56 20.79 14.94
C ALA A 56 5.07 20.97 14.77
N GLU A 57 5.82 20.32 15.65
CA GLU A 57 7.22 20.03 15.46
C GLU A 57 7.35 18.92 14.41
N ASP A 58 8.57 18.66 13.93
CA ASP A 58 8.86 17.65 12.89
C ASP A 58 8.64 16.22 13.42
N ARG A 59 7.41 15.94 13.88
CA ARG A 59 6.95 14.65 14.36
C ARG A 59 6.17 13.93 13.27
N PRO A 60 6.31 12.61 13.11
CA PRO A 60 5.52 11.88 12.13
C PRO A 60 4.03 11.93 12.51
N GLY A 61 3.18 12.33 11.56
CA GLY A 61 1.73 12.21 11.68
C GLY A 61 1.30 10.73 11.54
N ILE A 62 1.81 10.04 10.52
CA ILE A 62 1.73 8.59 10.35
C ILE A 62 3.16 8.06 10.30
N GLY A 63 3.45 7.05 11.12
CA GLY A 63 4.76 6.42 11.21
C GLY A 63 5.19 5.76 9.89
N ALA A 64 6.48 5.46 9.78
CA ALA A 64 7.05 4.82 8.60
C ALA A 64 6.49 3.40 8.41
N HIS A 65 5.94 3.11 7.24
CA HIS A 65 5.34 1.83 6.85
C HIS A 65 5.40 1.62 5.34
N THR A 66 5.11 0.41 4.88
CA THR A 66 4.71 0.09 3.50
C THR A 66 3.21 -0.16 3.46
N ASP A 67 2.58 0.04 2.31
CA ASP A 67 1.20 -0.38 2.09
C ASP A 67 1.15 -1.87 1.80
N TYR A 68 0.09 -2.54 2.21
CA TYR A 68 0.00 -4.00 2.18
C TYR A 68 -0.53 -4.56 0.87
N GLU A 69 -1.25 -3.72 0.13
CA GLU A 69 -1.89 -4.03 -1.15
C GLU A 69 -0.88 -4.02 -2.31
N CYS A 70 -1.38 -4.04 -3.55
CA CYS A 70 -0.50 -3.99 -4.74
C CYS A 70 0.12 -2.60 -4.93
N PHE A 71 -0.68 -1.57 -4.85
CA PHE A 71 -0.26 -0.17 -4.93
C PHE A 71 -1.34 0.76 -4.40
N THR A 72 -0.96 1.98 -4.06
CA THR A 72 -1.86 3.03 -3.59
C THR A 72 -1.87 4.20 -4.56
N LEU A 73 -3.06 4.69 -4.89
CA LEU A 73 -3.26 5.98 -5.54
C LEU A 73 -3.67 7.01 -4.50
N LEU A 74 -2.85 8.02 -4.31
CA LEU A 74 -3.01 9.06 -3.31
C LEU A 74 -3.22 10.43 -3.97
N PHE A 75 -4.32 11.08 -3.65
CA PHE A 75 -4.49 12.52 -3.79
C PHE A 75 -4.23 13.20 -2.43
N ALA A 76 -3.52 14.31 -2.42
CA ALA A 76 -3.30 15.12 -1.22
C ALA A 76 -3.51 16.61 -1.55
N SER A 77 -4.12 17.35 -0.61
CA SER A 77 -4.40 18.79 -0.77
C SER A 77 -3.20 19.68 -0.42
N ALA A 78 -2.22 19.13 0.32
CA ALA A 78 -1.03 19.84 0.76
C ALA A 78 0.16 18.89 0.88
N PRO A 79 1.42 19.39 0.91
CA PRO A 79 2.63 18.58 1.10
C PRO A 79 2.63 17.81 2.42
N GLY A 80 3.65 16.98 2.65
CA GLY A 80 3.85 16.25 3.91
C GLY A 80 4.16 14.77 3.76
N LEU A 81 3.95 14.19 2.57
CA LEU A 81 4.40 12.83 2.30
C LEU A 81 5.92 12.80 2.14
N GLN A 82 6.55 11.83 2.80
CA GLN A 82 7.96 11.50 2.63
C GLN A 82 8.13 10.04 2.27
N ILE A 83 9.09 9.74 1.42
CA ILE A 83 9.55 8.40 1.10
C ILE A 83 11.00 8.21 1.54
N ILE A 84 11.40 6.97 1.79
CA ILE A 84 12.81 6.65 2.04
C ILE A 84 13.49 6.30 0.72
N ASP A 85 14.66 6.88 0.49
CA ASP A 85 15.47 6.56 -0.70
C ASP A 85 16.33 5.30 -0.49
N LYS A 86 17.06 4.91 -1.52
CA LYS A 86 17.96 3.74 -1.49
C LYS A 86 19.13 3.88 -0.50
N HIS A 87 19.42 5.10 -0.04
CA HIS A 87 20.47 5.40 0.93
C HIS A 87 19.94 5.51 2.36
N GLY A 88 18.64 5.35 2.56
CA GLY A 88 17.97 5.46 3.86
C GLY A 88 17.60 6.90 4.26
N ALA A 89 17.73 7.87 3.35
CA ALA A 89 17.35 9.25 3.60
C ALA A 89 15.85 9.48 3.31
N TRP A 90 15.20 10.30 4.14
CA TRP A 90 13.81 10.70 3.90
C TRP A 90 13.76 11.86 2.92
N ILE A 91 13.00 11.68 1.84
CA ILE A 91 12.81 12.67 0.77
C ILE A 91 11.36 13.13 0.78
N ASP A 92 11.14 14.45 0.70
CA ASP A 92 9.81 15.01 0.53
C ASP A 92 9.29 14.72 -0.88
N VAL A 93 8.06 14.20 -0.96
CA VAL A 93 7.38 14.01 -2.24
C VAL A 93 6.73 15.34 -2.64
N PRO A 94 7.11 15.92 -3.79
CA PRO A 94 6.53 17.18 -4.24
C PRO A 94 5.05 16.99 -4.57
N LEU A 95 4.23 17.98 -4.22
CA LEU A 95 2.86 18.06 -4.67
C LEU A 95 2.82 18.72 -6.05
N VAL A 96 2.34 18.01 -7.05
CA VAL A 96 2.13 18.52 -8.41
C VAL A 96 0.63 18.64 -8.63
N GLU A 97 0.18 19.86 -8.96
CA GLU A 97 -1.24 20.14 -9.19
C GLU A 97 -1.82 19.25 -10.31
N GLY A 98 -3.02 18.75 -10.11
CA GLY A 98 -3.72 17.89 -11.07
C GLY A 98 -3.20 16.47 -11.17
N THR A 99 -2.29 16.06 -10.28
CA THR A 99 -1.73 14.70 -10.29
C THR A 99 -2.11 13.89 -9.05
N MET A 100 -1.96 12.58 -9.16
CA MET A 100 -2.00 11.64 -8.04
C MET A 100 -0.60 11.04 -7.85
N ILE A 101 -0.27 10.73 -6.61
CA ILE A 101 0.94 9.99 -6.28
C ILE A 101 0.58 8.50 -6.29
N MET A 102 1.40 7.69 -6.97
CA MET A 102 1.30 6.24 -6.92
C MET A 102 2.51 5.68 -6.18
N ASN A 103 2.27 4.84 -5.18
CA ASN A 103 3.32 4.10 -4.49
C ASN A 103 3.08 2.58 -4.53
N ILE A 104 4.15 1.84 -4.68
CA ILE A 104 4.16 0.37 -4.69
C ILE A 104 3.90 -0.14 -3.28
N GLY A 105 3.09 -1.20 -3.18
CA GLY A 105 2.82 -1.93 -1.95
C GLY A 105 3.43 -3.34 -1.93
N ASP A 106 3.27 -4.02 -0.80
CA ASP A 106 3.89 -5.32 -0.50
C ASP A 106 3.56 -6.40 -1.54
N MET A 107 2.28 -6.49 -1.94
CA MET A 107 1.84 -7.51 -2.91
C MET A 107 2.49 -7.31 -4.28
N MET A 108 2.67 -6.07 -4.75
CA MET A 108 3.33 -5.81 -6.02
C MET A 108 4.84 -6.10 -5.95
N GLU A 109 5.48 -5.90 -4.80
CA GLU A 109 6.87 -6.31 -4.60
C GLU A 109 7.00 -7.83 -4.77
N ILE A 110 6.09 -8.62 -4.21
CA ILE A 110 6.07 -10.09 -4.39
C ILE A 110 5.80 -10.45 -5.85
N LEU A 111 4.71 -9.92 -6.43
CA LEU A 111 4.30 -10.21 -7.81
C LEU A 111 5.43 -9.94 -8.81
N SER A 112 6.14 -8.84 -8.63
CA SER A 112 7.24 -8.44 -9.49
C SER A 112 8.58 -9.12 -9.17
N ASN A 113 8.61 -10.06 -8.22
CA ASN A 113 9.83 -10.70 -7.73
C ASN A 113 10.89 -9.68 -7.25
N GLY A 114 10.43 -8.53 -6.71
CA GLY A 114 11.26 -7.44 -6.21
C GLY A 114 11.81 -6.50 -7.29
N ARG A 115 11.29 -6.55 -8.53
CA ARG A 115 11.59 -5.51 -9.54
C ARG A 115 11.02 -4.17 -9.14
N TYR A 116 9.80 -4.16 -8.57
CA TYR A 116 9.16 -3.02 -7.93
C TYR A 116 9.21 -3.23 -6.43
N VAL A 117 9.85 -2.32 -5.72
CA VAL A 117 10.04 -2.42 -4.26
C VAL A 117 8.96 -1.63 -3.56
N ALA A 118 8.33 -2.21 -2.53
CA ALA A 118 7.34 -1.52 -1.74
C ALA A 118 7.90 -0.22 -1.16
N THR A 119 7.15 0.86 -1.35
CA THR A 119 7.63 2.21 -1.02
C THR A 119 7.44 2.49 0.46
N ARG A 120 8.50 2.43 1.24
CA ARG A 120 8.45 2.83 2.64
C ARG A 120 8.27 4.33 2.75
N HIS A 121 7.18 4.75 3.37
CA HIS A 121 6.78 6.15 3.44
C HIS A 121 6.23 6.53 4.80
N ARG A 122 6.16 7.83 5.05
CA ARG A 122 5.55 8.43 6.25
C ARG A 122 4.91 9.77 5.92
N VAL A 123 4.05 10.26 6.81
CA VAL A 123 3.49 11.61 6.71
C VAL A 123 4.02 12.44 7.86
N LYS A 124 4.65 13.59 7.56
CA LYS A 124 5.02 14.59 8.57
C LYS A 124 3.76 15.19 9.18
N LYS A 125 3.83 15.64 10.42
CA LYS A 125 2.92 16.67 10.89
C LYS A 125 3.18 17.94 10.10
N VAL A 126 2.12 18.50 9.53
CA VAL A 126 2.18 19.74 8.75
C VAL A 126 1.54 20.87 9.54
N ARG A 127 2.06 22.09 9.37
CA ARG A 127 1.52 23.28 10.01
C ARG A 127 0.27 23.82 9.32
N GLU A 128 -0.07 23.28 8.15
CA GLU A 128 -1.25 23.64 7.36
C GLU A 128 -2.28 22.51 7.37
N GLU A 129 -3.54 22.87 7.16
CA GLU A 129 -4.61 21.90 7.04
C GLU A 129 -4.40 21.03 5.79
N ARG A 130 -4.44 19.69 5.97
CA ARG A 130 -4.17 18.75 4.91
C ARG A 130 -5.25 17.66 4.87
N TYR A 131 -5.72 17.38 3.67
CA TYR A 131 -6.58 16.22 3.38
C TYR A 131 -5.83 15.25 2.49
N SER A 132 -6.04 13.96 2.71
CA SER A 132 -5.56 12.92 1.81
C SER A 132 -6.62 11.87 1.54
N PHE A 133 -6.70 11.46 0.28
CA PHE A 133 -7.65 10.48 -0.23
C PHE A 133 -6.84 9.38 -0.88
N ALA A 134 -6.60 8.30 -0.12
CA ALA A 134 -5.80 7.17 -0.55
C ALA A 134 -6.71 6.00 -0.92
N LEU A 135 -6.60 5.49 -2.14
CA LEU A 135 -7.22 4.24 -2.56
C LEU A 135 -6.16 3.16 -2.68
N PHE A 136 -6.22 2.18 -1.78
CA PHE A 136 -5.35 1.02 -1.74
C PHE A 136 -5.92 -0.03 -2.69
N HIS A 137 -5.15 -0.42 -3.71
CA HIS A 137 -5.57 -1.36 -4.74
C HIS A 137 -5.03 -2.75 -4.45
N ALA A 138 -5.93 -3.71 -4.25
CA ALA A 138 -5.61 -5.12 -4.02
C ALA A 138 -6.16 -6.00 -5.14
N CYS A 139 -5.65 -7.22 -5.25
CA CYS A 139 -6.34 -8.31 -5.96
C CYS A 139 -7.43 -8.92 -5.06
N ASP A 140 -8.24 -9.82 -5.60
CA ASP A 140 -9.29 -10.53 -4.86
C ASP A 140 -8.72 -11.21 -3.60
N TYR A 141 -9.56 -11.34 -2.56
CA TYR A 141 -9.16 -11.83 -1.24
C TYR A 141 -8.41 -13.17 -1.29
N ASP A 142 -8.90 -14.11 -2.11
CA ASP A 142 -8.35 -15.46 -2.24
C ASP A 142 -7.21 -15.56 -3.26
N TYR A 143 -6.82 -14.45 -3.89
CA TYR A 143 -5.73 -14.45 -4.85
C TYR A 143 -4.41 -14.84 -4.19
N VAL A 144 -3.72 -15.84 -4.77
CA VAL A 144 -2.39 -16.23 -4.33
C VAL A 144 -1.36 -15.30 -4.97
N VAL A 145 -0.81 -14.42 -4.15
CA VAL A 145 0.24 -13.48 -4.53
C VAL A 145 1.57 -14.24 -4.53
N ALA A 146 2.15 -14.43 -5.70
CA ALA A 146 3.42 -15.10 -5.92
C ALA A 146 4.18 -14.41 -7.06
N PRO A 147 5.50 -14.54 -7.17
CA PRO A 147 6.26 -14.04 -8.30
C PRO A 147 5.69 -14.55 -9.63
N VAL A 148 5.30 -13.63 -10.53
CA VAL A 148 4.66 -13.97 -11.82
C VAL A 148 5.64 -13.99 -12.99
N ALA A 149 6.88 -13.48 -12.80
CA ALA A 149 7.89 -13.45 -13.86
C ALA A 149 8.40 -14.85 -14.18
N ALA A 150 8.21 -15.29 -15.43
CA ALA A 150 8.67 -16.59 -15.89
C ALA A 150 10.21 -16.66 -15.94
N GLY A 151 10.76 -17.82 -15.54
CA GLY A 151 12.20 -18.12 -15.68
C GLY A 151 13.11 -17.52 -14.61
N GLU A 152 12.58 -16.79 -13.63
CA GLU A 152 13.35 -16.27 -12.49
C GLU A 152 13.20 -17.16 -11.27
N THR A 153 14.26 -17.29 -10.48
CA THR A 153 14.17 -17.92 -9.15
C THR A 153 13.29 -17.04 -8.25
N ALA A 154 12.25 -17.63 -7.66
CA ALA A 154 11.36 -16.93 -6.76
C ALA A 154 12.11 -16.44 -5.50
N ARG A 155 12.04 -15.15 -5.23
CA ARG A 155 12.66 -14.50 -4.06
C ARG A 155 11.70 -14.41 -2.88
N TYR A 156 10.42 -14.62 -3.12
CA TYR A 156 9.35 -14.52 -2.14
C TYR A 156 8.53 -15.82 -2.13
N ALA A 157 8.13 -16.24 -0.94
CA ALA A 157 7.16 -17.32 -0.80
C ALA A 157 5.76 -16.82 -1.20
N PRO A 158 4.91 -17.67 -1.80
CA PRO A 158 3.52 -17.32 -2.06
C PRO A 158 2.76 -17.02 -0.76
N LEU A 159 1.84 -16.06 -0.83
CA LEU A 159 0.91 -15.77 0.26
C LEU A 159 -0.49 -15.49 -0.29
N LYS A 160 -1.52 -15.65 0.52
CA LYS A 160 -2.88 -15.22 0.17
C LYS A 160 -3.05 -13.72 0.46
N GLY A 161 -3.45 -12.96 -0.55
CA GLY A 161 -3.53 -11.50 -0.48
C GLY A 161 -4.41 -11.02 0.67
N GLY A 162 -5.61 -11.57 0.82
CA GLY A 162 -6.52 -11.19 1.89
C GLY A 162 -6.04 -11.55 3.28
N GLU A 163 -5.38 -12.71 3.45
CA GLU A 163 -4.79 -13.12 4.73
C GLU A 163 -3.61 -12.19 5.09
N HIS A 164 -2.76 -11.84 4.13
CA HIS A 164 -1.69 -10.86 4.35
C HIS A 164 -2.24 -9.52 4.80
N LEU A 165 -3.22 -8.98 4.07
CA LEU A 165 -3.87 -7.71 4.42
C LEU A 165 -4.47 -7.75 5.83
N PHE A 166 -5.18 -8.83 6.18
CA PHE A 166 -5.75 -9.00 7.51
C PHE A 166 -4.66 -9.07 8.58
N ASN A 167 -3.63 -9.89 8.38
CA ASN A 167 -2.54 -10.10 9.33
C ASN A 167 -1.77 -8.80 9.62
N GLN A 168 -1.43 -8.03 8.57
CA GLN A 168 -0.75 -6.75 8.72
C GLN A 168 -1.65 -5.72 9.43
N THR A 169 -2.93 -5.66 9.06
CA THR A 169 -3.91 -4.79 9.71
C THR A 169 -4.07 -5.15 11.20
N ALA A 170 -4.18 -6.43 11.52
CA ALA A 170 -4.34 -6.91 12.89
C ALA A 170 -3.15 -6.56 13.78
N GLN A 171 -1.95 -6.55 13.23
CA GLN A 171 -0.73 -6.12 13.93
C GLN A 171 -0.63 -4.59 14.09
N THR A 172 -1.48 -3.81 13.42
CA THR A 172 -1.44 -2.34 13.44
C THR A 172 -2.46 -1.75 14.41
N PHE A 173 -3.70 -2.23 14.42
CA PHE A 173 -4.77 -1.65 15.22
C PHE A 173 -4.75 -2.09 16.69
N ALA A 174 -4.82 -1.12 17.59
CA ALA A 174 -4.69 -1.36 19.04
C ALA A 174 -5.70 -2.38 19.59
N TYR A 175 -6.94 -2.37 19.11
CA TYR A 175 -7.98 -3.31 19.55
C TYR A 175 -7.71 -4.74 19.09
N LEU A 176 -7.18 -4.95 17.88
CA LEU A 176 -6.80 -6.26 17.36
C LEU A 176 -5.53 -6.79 18.07
N LYS A 177 -4.55 -5.92 18.33
CA LYS A 177 -3.37 -6.27 19.13
C LYS A 177 -3.75 -6.80 20.52
N ARG A 178 -4.76 -6.21 21.17
CA ARG A 178 -5.26 -6.72 22.47
C ARG A 178 -5.84 -8.12 22.32
N ARG A 179 -6.61 -8.40 21.27
CA ARG A 179 -7.18 -9.74 21.00
C ARG A 179 -6.11 -10.78 20.69
N ILE A 180 -5.05 -10.39 19.97
CA ILE A 180 -3.89 -11.25 19.75
C ILE A 180 -3.20 -11.56 21.08
N ALA A 181 -2.93 -10.55 21.89
CA ALA A 181 -2.27 -10.71 23.18
C ALA A 181 -3.08 -11.55 24.21
N SER A 182 -4.41 -11.53 24.11
CA SER A 182 -5.29 -12.36 24.95
C SER A 182 -5.48 -13.80 24.41
N GLY A 183 -4.93 -14.13 23.24
CA GLY A 183 -5.14 -15.42 22.59
C GLY A 183 -6.51 -15.59 21.93
N GLU A 184 -7.35 -14.54 21.94
CA GLU A 184 -8.66 -14.55 21.29
C GLU A 184 -8.54 -14.53 19.74
N LEU A 185 -7.45 -13.97 19.22
CA LEU A 185 -7.14 -13.92 17.81
C LEU A 185 -5.75 -14.51 17.57
N VAL A 186 -5.69 -15.57 16.75
CA VAL A 186 -4.44 -16.19 16.31
C VAL A 186 -4.21 -15.81 14.84
N LEU A 187 -3.03 -15.32 14.53
CA LEU A 187 -2.62 -15.02 13.15
C LEU A 187 -1.82 -16.21 12.61
N ASN A 188 -2.28 -16.78 11.51
CA ASN A 188 -1.57 -17.85 10.83
C ASN A 188 -0.62 -17.23 9.79
N ASP A 189 0.63 -17.73 9.74
CA ASP A 189 1.65 -17.34 8.75
C ASP A 189 1.84 -15.82 8.59
N ALA A 190 1.62 -15.07 9.69
CA ALA A 190 1.76 -13.61 9.68
C ALA A 190 3.23 -13.20 9.55
N LEU A 191 3.54 -12.46 8.50
CA LEU A 191 4.84 -11.81 8.38
C LEU A 191 4.95 -10.66 9.40
N PRO A 192 6.13 -10.40 9.96
CA PRO A 192 6.36 -9.23 10.80
C PRO A 192 6.03 -7.92 10.04
N LEU A 193 5.64 -6.89 10.77
CA LEU A 193 5.50 -5.55 10.20
C LEU A 193 6.83 -5.10 9.59
N ASN A 194 6.76 -4.39 8.46
CA ASN A 194 7.92 -3.89 7.72
C ASN A 194 8.84 -4.99 7.12
N SER A 195 8.28 -6.12 6.75
CA SER A 195 9.00 -7.19 6.03
C SER A 195 9.31 -6.85 4.57
N PHE A 196 8.78 -5.74 4.06
CA PHE A 196 8.92 -5.30 2.68
C PHE A 196 9.56 -3.91 2.60
N GLY A 197 9.93 -3.51 1.39
CA GLY A 197 10.53 -2.22 1.11
C GLY A 197 12.05 -2.17 1.27
N PRO A 198 12.65 -1.00 1.05
CA PRO A 198 14.09 -0.82 1.20
C PRO A 198 14.49 -1.07 2.67
N ASN A 199 15.56 -1.81 2.85
CA ASN A 199 16.08 -2.22 4.17
C ASN A 199 15.19 -3.20 4.97
N ALA A 200 14.20 -3.84 4.36
CA ALA A 200 13.56 -4.99 4.98
C ALA A 200 14.61 -6.06 5.26
N ALA A 201 14.58 -6.65 6.46
CA ALA A 201 15.39 -7.81 6.77
C ALA A 201 14.92 -8.95 5.86
N ARG A 202 15.66 -9.22 4.78
CA ARG A 202 15.39 -10.36 3.91
C ARG A 202 15.73 -11.61 4.72
N SER A 203 14.73 -12.41 5.04
CA SER A 203 14.98 -13.76 5.56
C SER A 203 15.77 -14.52 4.49
N SER A 204 17.05 -14.72 4.80
CA SER A 204 17.96 -15.60 4.05
C SER A 204 17.50 -17.05 4.10
#